data_bde9a375c3c970ebabe82dd38d868000
#
_entry.id   bde9a375c3c970ebabe82dd38d868000
#
_cell.length_a   1.000
_cell.length_b   1.000
_cell.length_c   1.000
_cell.angle_alpha   90.00
_cell.angle_beta   90.00
_cell.angle_gamma   90.00
#
_symmetry.space_group_name_H-M   'P 1'
#
loop_
_entity.id
_entity.type
_entity.pdbx_description
1 polymer ?
#
loop_
_entity_poly.entity_id
_entity_poly.type
_entity_poly.pdbx_seq_one_letter_code
_entity_poly.pdbx_strand_id
1 'polypeptide(L)'
;MNATNAPREIDLAIHARWIVPVEPAGALDHHALLVDAGRIVAIVPSSGVAAAWAPRETVELPTHVLLPGLVNAHAHSAMALLRGVADDLPLKAWLEDRIWPREGRHVSPEFVRDGTLIACAEMLAGGITCCNDMYFYPDASARVYEEVGLRAMVGLPVLDFPTAYAPDADGYLREGLAARDLHKHSRRLAFSLTPHAPYTVGDESFAKIVTYARQLDLPIQTHLQETRRELDDALAAAGETPLARLDRLGATGPAFVAVHAVHPGPGDIALLARQGCHVVHCPASNMKLASGIAPVTAYLGAGINVALGTDGAASNNRLDMFGEMRLASLLAKVSGGDASALPAQAVLRMATIAGAKAIGFDDRIGSLEPGKEADAIAVDFSAAALAPCYDPVSHLVHAAGREHVTDVWIEGERLVAGRRFVRLDAAAIAARAALWRDRIA
;
A
#
# COMPACT_ATOMS: atom_id res chain seq x y z
N MET A 1 -4.08 35.04 40.69
CA MET A 1 -5.02 35.05 39.55
C MET A 1 -4.36 34.27 38.45
N ASN A 2 -4.72 33.02 38.28
CA ASN A 2 -4.22 32.23 37.13
C ASN A 2 -4.90 32.76 35.87
N ALA A 3 -4.13 33.31 34.96
CA ALA A 3 -4.62 33.60 33.63
C ALA A 3 -5.08 32.25 33.01
N THR A 4 -6.39 32.03 32.97
CA THR A 4 -6.96 30.95 32.17
C THR A 4 -6.64 31.31 30.75
N ASN A 5 -5.61 30.66 30.16
CA ASN A 5 -5.36 30.76 28.74
C ASN A 5 -6.65 30.35 28.02
N ALA A 6 -7.11 31.17 27.06
CA ALA A 6 -8.24 30.82 26.23
C ALA A 6 -7.94 29.47 25.51
N PRO A 7 -8.96 28.62 25.30
CA PRO A 7 -8.76 27.37 24.58
C PRO A 7 -8.09 27.62 23.21
N ARG A 8 -7.13 26.76 22.85
CA ARG A 8 -6.41 26.86 21.57
C ARG A 8 -7.34 26.47 20.42
N GLU A 9 -7.50 27.36 19.45
CA GLU A 9 -8.21 27.03 18.22
C GLU A 9 -7.47 25.96 17.42
N ILE A 10 -8.22 25.00 16.87
CA ILE A 10 -7.75 23.94 15.95
C ILE A 10 -8.83 23.66 14.90
N ASP A 11 -8.45 22.99 13.82
CA ASP A 11 -9.39 22.73 12.73
C ASP A 11 -10.39 21.62 13.08
N LEU A 12 -9.92 20.49 13.67
CA LEU A 12 -10.73 19.29 13.83
C LEU A 12 -10.43 18.54 15.12
N ALA A 13 -11.47 18.04 15.79
CA ALA A 13 -11.38 17.05 16.85
C ALA A 13 -12.22 15.81 16.47
N ILE A 14 -11.61 14.63 16.49
CA ILE A 14 -12.27 13.34 16.23
C ILE A 14 -12.30 12.56 17.53
N HIS A 15 -13.47 12.47 18.15
CA HIS A 15 -13.70 11.70 19.37
C HIS A 15 -14.05 10.27 19.01
N ALA A 16 -13.32 9.30 19.55
CA ALA A 16 -13.57 7.88 19.26
C ALA A 16 -13.69 7.03 20.53
N ARG A 17 -14.41 5.92 20.42
CA ARG A 17 -14.47 4.93 21.49
C ARG A 17 -13.09 4.37 21.79
N TRP A 18 -12.33 4.05 20.76
CA TRP A 18 -10.93 3.64 20.86
C TRP A 18 -10.08 4.38 19.82
N ILE A 19 -8.89 4.80 20.23
CA ILE A 19 -7.84 5.21 19.31
C ILE A 19 -6.71 4.18 19.38
N VAL A 20 -6.33 3.62 18.23
CA VAL A 20 -5.18 2.73 18.08
C VAL A 20 -4.09 3.51 17.35
N PRO A 21 -3.11 4.09 18.04
CA PRO A 21 -2.09 4.93 17.41
C PRO A 21 -1.12 4.15 16.53
N VAL A 22 -1.00 2.84 16.76
CA VAL A 22 0.00 1.91 16.24
C VAL A 22 1.36 2.12 16.89
N GLU A 23 1.83 3.34 16.99
CA GLU A 23 2.96 3.77 17.81
C GLU A 23 2.53 4.95 18.73
N PRO A 24 2.63 4.75 20.06
CA PRO A 24 2.94 3.51 20.76
C PRO A 24 1.87 2.43 20.55
N ALA A 25 2.25 1.16 20.77
CA ALA A 25 1.32 0.03 20.67
C ALA A 25 0.19 0.12 21.72
N GLY A 26 -0.97 -0.46 21.37
CA GLY A 26 -2.14 -0.53 22.24
C GLY A 26 -3.31 0.32 21.77
N ALA A 27 -4.34 0.43 22.61
CA ALA A 27 -5.54 1.20 22.35
C ALA A 27 -5.84 2.15 23.49
N LEU A 28 -6.23 3.37 23.17
CA LEU A 28 -6.64 4.42 24.09
C LEU A 28 -8.17 4.51 24.11
N ASP A 29 -8.76 4.40 25.30
CA ASP A 29 -10.21 4.36 25.49
C ASP A 29 -10.77 5.77 25.67
N HIS A 30 -11.84 6.15 24.94
CA HIS A 30 -12.47 7.47 25.00
C HIS A 30 -11.49 8.65 24.83
N HIS A 31 -10.71 8.63 23.76
CA HIS A 31 -9.80 9.70 23.40
C HIS A 31 -10.26 10.45 22.15
N ALA A 32 -9.71 11.65 21.97
CA ALA A 32 -9.87 12.46 20.77
C ALA A 32 -8.53 12.67 20.07
N LEU A 33 -8.53 12.54 18.73
CA LEU A 33 -7.45 12.96 17.85
C LEU A 33 -7.69 14.43 17.50
N LEU A 34 -6.70 15.29 17.77
CA LEU A 34 -6.76 16.72 17.50
C LEU A 34 -5.90 17.05 16.28
N VAL A 35 -6.48 17.77 15.33
CA VAL A 35 -5.84 18.09 14.04
C VAL A 35 -5.89 19.58 13.79
N ASP A 36 -4.78 20.15 13.35
CA ASP A 36 -4.63 21.53 12.93
C ASP A 36 -3.75 21.63 11.69
N ALA A 37 -4.15 22.37 10.69
CA ALA A 37 -3.47 22.51 9.39
C ALA A 37 -3.07 21.15 8.75
N GLY A 38 -3.97 20.17 8.85
CA GLY A 38 -3.77 18.83 8.30
C GLY A 38 -2.81 17.93 9.08
N ARG A 39 -2.32 18.38 10.25
CA ARG A 39 -1.38 17.62 11.09
C ARG A 39 -1.98 17.28 12.43
N ILE A 40 -1.56 16.14 12.96
CA ILE A 40 -1.91 15.70 14.31
C ILE A 40 -1.22 16.63 15.31
N VAL A 41 -2.01 17.24 16.20
CA VAL A 41 -1.50 18.11 17.25
C VAL A 41 -1.33 17.34 18.56
N ALA A 42 -2.32 16.51 18.89
CA ALA A 42 -2.32 15.70 20.11
C ALA A 42 -3.37 14.58 20.04
N ILE A 43 -3.20 13.57 20.91
CA ILE A 43 -4.25 12.63 21.29
C ILE A 43 -4.48 12.82 22.80
N VAL A 44 -5.70 13.15 23.19
CA VAL A 44 -6.04 13.48 24.57
C VAL A 44 -7.34 12.78 24.99
N PRO A 45 -7.59 12.59 26.31
CA PRO A 45 -8.89 12.12 26.75
C PRO A 45 -10.01 13.05 26.26
N SER A 46 -11.08 12.49 25.71
CA SER A 46 -12.21 13.26 25.14
C SER A 46 -12.80 14.27 26.11
N SER A 47 -12.87 13.95 27.42
CA SER A 47 -13.37 14.81 28.45
C SER A 47 -12.53 16.07 28.69
N GLY A 48 -11.27 16.06 28.25
CA GLY A 48 -10.34 17.18 28.45
C GLY A 48 -10.33 18.18 27.29
N VAL A 49 -10.95 17.86 26.16
CA VAL A 49 -10.85 18.68 24.94
C VAL A 49 -11.40 20.08 25.18
N ALA A 50 -12.63 20.22 25.63
CA ALA A 50 -13.30 21.53 25.81
C ALA A 50 -12.59 22.48 26.78
N ALA A 51 -11.77 21.96 27.67
CA ALA A 51 -11.03 22.79 28.65
C ALA A 51 -9.79 23.48 28.03
N ALA A 52 -9.19 22.89 26.99
CA ALA A 52 -7.93 23.36 26.46
C ALA A 52 -7.97 23.67 24.94
N TRP A 53 -8.99 23.18 24.21
CA TRP A 53 -9.07 23.25 22.76
C TRP A 53 -10.45 23.74 22.30
N ALA A 54 -10.45 24.49 21.18
CA ALA A 54 -11.65 25.00 20.51
C ALA A 54 -11.63 24.56 19.05
N PRO A 55 -12.08 23.31 18.74
CA PRO A 55 -12.11 22.81 17.38
C PRO A 55 -13.19 23.52 16.56
N ARG A 56 -12.90 23.82 15.28
CA ARG A 56 -13.89 24.36 14.32
C ARG A 56 -14.87 23.29 13.88
N GLU A 57 -14.40 22.04 13.77
CA GLU A 57 -15.21 20.86 13.48
C GLU A 57 -15.00 19.80 14.56
N THR A 58 -16.09 19.14 14.94
CA THR A 58 -16.06 18.01 15.88
C THR A 58 -16.77 16.83 15.26
N VAL A 59 -16.12 15.65 15.27
CA VAL A 59 -16.69 14.40 14.81
C VAL A 59 -16.80 13.43 15.98
N GLU A 60 -18.01 12.92 16.22
CA GLU A 60 -18.30 11.97 17.30
C GLU A 60 -18.44 10.55 16.77
N LEU A 61 -17.60 9.65 17.25
CA LEU A 61 -17.50 8.25 16.82
C LEU A 61 -17.60 7.30 18.03
N PRO A 62 -18.77 7.22 18.69
CA PRO A 62 -18.92 6.57 20.00
C PRO A 62 -18.76 5.04 19.98
N THR A 63 -18.77 4.41 18.80
CA THR A 63 -18.65 2.94 18.62
C THR A 63 -17.43 2.56 17.80
N HIS A 64 -16.59 3.51 17.39
CA HIS A 64 -15.55 3.29 16.40
C HIS A 64 -14.16 3.12 17.03
N VAL A 65 -13.33 2.41 16.27
CA VAL A 65 -11.87 2.45 16.41
C VAL A 65 -11.34 3.45 15.38
N LEU A 66 -10.61 4.46 15.84
CA LEU A 66 -9.84 5.38 15.01
C LEU A 66 -8.39 4.89 14.97
N LEU A 67 -7.82 4.76 13.78
CA LEU A 67 -6.45 4.28 13.58
C LEU A 67 -5.82 5.00 12.38
N PRO A 68 -4.48 4.90 12.17
CA PRO A 68 -3.84 5.43 10.97
C PRO A 68 -4.47 4.85 9.72
N GLY A 69 -4.51 5.61 8.64
CA GLY A 69 -4.86 5.10 7.33
C GLY A 69 -3.99 3.92 6.93
N LEU A 70 -4.59 2.92 6.27
CA LEU A 70 -3.88 1.74 5.80
C LEU A 70 -2.99 2.11 4.61
N VAL A 71 -1.78 1.54 4.59
CA VAL A 71 -0.79 1.72 3.53
C VAL A 71 -0.71 0.45 2.71
N ASN A 72 -1.15 0.51 1.46
CA ASN A 72 -1.00 -0.55 0.47
C ASN A 72 0.37 -0.42 -0.20
N ALA A 73 1.36 -1.16 0.30
CA ALA A 73 2.75 -0.98 -0.10
C ALA A 73 3.09 -1.55 -1.50
N HIS A 74 2.16 -2.20 -2.18
CA HIS A 74 2.27 -2.64 -3.58
C HIS A 74 0.91 -2.86 -4.21
N ALA A 75 0.69 -2.23 -5.36
CA ALA A 75 -0.51 -2.36 -6.16
C ALA A 75 -0.22 -2.15 -7.66
N HIS A 76 -1.17 -2.58 -8.50
CA HIS A 76 -1.30 -2.26 -9.91
C HIS A 76 -2.70 -1.66 -10.14
N SER A 77 -2.87 -0.40 -9.79
CA SER A 77 -4.20 0.23 -9.65
C SER A 77 -5.06 0.12 -10.90
N ALA A 78 -4.47 0.37 -12.08
CA ALA A 78 -5.21 0.29 -13.35
C ALA A 78 -5.75 -1.11 -13.67
N MET A 79 -5.14 -2.16 -13.11
CA MET A 79 -5.63 -3.54 -13.23
C MET A 79 -6.97 -3.79 -12.54
N ALA A 80 -7.56 -2.80 -11.87
CA ALA A 80 -8.95 -2.88 -11.41
C ALA A 80 -9.92 -3.18 -12.56
N LEU A 81 -9.59 -2.77 -13.78
CA LEU A 81 -10.35 -3.09 -15.01
C LEU A 81 -10.16 -4.54 -15.50
N LEU A 82 -9.15 -5.25 -15.02
CA LEU A 82 -8.87 -6.64 -15.38
C LEU A 82 -9.28 -7.64 -14.28
N ARG A 83 -10.02 -7.20 -13.30
CA ARG A 83 -10.52 -8.01 -12.19
C ARG A 83 -11.34 -9.20 -12.70
N GLY A 84 -10.97 -10.43 -12.31
CA GLY A 84 -11.67 -11.66 -12.67
C GLY A 84 -11.56 -12.06 -14.16
N VAL A 85 -10.67 -11.42 -14.91
CA VAL A 85 -10.43 -11.75 -16.34
C VAL A 85 -9.77 -13.12 -16.48
N ALA A 86 -8.97 -13.54 -15.50
CA ALA A 86 -8.26 -14.81 -15.55
C ALA A 86 -8.03 -15.31 -14.11
N ASP A 87 -8.83 -16.27 -13.70
CA ASP A 87 -8.66 -17.01 -12.45
C ASP A 87 -8.11 -18.42 -12.73
N ASP A 88 -7.65 -19.10 -11.67
CA ASP A 88 -7.24 -20.53 -11.68
C ASP A 88 -6.08 -20.87 -12.64
N LEU A 89 -5.12 -19.97 -12.78
CA LEU A 89 -3.92 -20.14 -13.60
C LEU A 89 -2.64 -19.83 -12.81
N PRO A 90 -1.54 -20.60 -13.05
CA PRO A 90 -0.25 -20.25 -12.48
C PRO A 90 0.31 -18.98 -13.16
N LEU A 91 1.16 -18.23 -12.43
CA LEU A 91 1.67 -16.91 -12.81
C LEU A 91 2.07 -16.78 -14.27
N LYS A 92 2.90 -17.69 -14.80
CA LYS A 92 3.40 -17.61 -16.19
C LYS A 92 2.27 -17.68 -17.21
N ALA A 93 1.39 -18.68 -17.11
CA ALA A 93 0.24 -18.83 -18.01
C ALA A 93 -0.75 -17.66 -17.82
N TRP A 94 -0.92 -17.20 -16.59
CA TRP A 94 -1.75 -16.04 -16.28
C TRP A 94 -1.23 -14.78 -16.99
N LEU A 95 0.09 -14.49 -16.94
CA LEU A 95 0.71 -13.37 -17.62
C LEU A 95 0.67 -13.51 -19.15
N GLU A 96 1.28 -14.60 -19.68
CA GLU A 96 1.54 -14.76 -21.12
C GLU A 96 0.26 -15.01 -21.94
N ASP A 97 -0.69 -15.79 -21.41
CA ASP A 97 -1.88 -16.20 -22.15
C ASP A 97 -3.09 -15.29 -21.92
N ARG A 98 -3.10 -14.53 -20.81
CA ARG A 98 -4.30 -13.79 -20.40
C ARG A 98 -4.08 -12.29 -20.20
N ILE A 99 -3.09 -11.89 -19.41
CA ILE A 99 -2.91 -10.48 -19.02
C ILE A 99 -2.20 -9.70 -20.12
N TRP A 100 -0.99 -10.06 -20.51
CA TRP A 100 -0.22 -9.33 -21.52
C TRP A 100 -0.95 -9.16 -22.85
N PRO A 101 -1.67 -10.18 -23.39
CA PRO A 101 -2.45 -9.98 -24.62
C PRO A 101 -3.58 -8.94 -24.47
N ARG A 102 -4.17 -8.80 -23.27
CA ARG A 102 -5.20 -7.80 -23.01
C ARG A 102 -4.59 -6.42 -22.77
N GLU A 103 -3.51 -6.36 -22.03
CA GLU A 103 -2.74 -5.12 -21.85
C GLU A 103 -2.27 -4.58 -23.20
N GLY A 104 -1.71 -5.43 -24.05
CA GLY A 104 -1.27 -5.04 -25.38
C GLY A 104 -2.39 -4.48 -26.28
N ARG A 105 -3.66 -4.84 -26.04
CA ARG A 105 -4.81 -4.35 -26.80
C ARG A 105 -5.44 -3.11 -26.21
N HIS A 106 -5.49 -2.98 -24.88
CA HIS A 106 -6.38 -2.04 -24.21
C HIS A 106 -5.66 -0.97 -23.40
N VAL A 107 -4.40 -1.23 -22.96
CA VAL A 107 -3.67 -0.27 -22.13
C VAL A 107 -3.38 1.01 -22.91
N SER A 108 -3.85 2.11 -22.35
CA SER A 108 -3.76 3.46 -22.88
C SER A 108 -3.86 4.46 -21.71
N PRO A 109 -3.57 5.74 -21.90
CA PRO A 109 -3.81 6.74 -20.85
C PRO A 109 -5.26 6.74 -20.33
N GLU A 110 -6.26 6.48 -21.20
CA GLU A 110 -7.68 6.38 -20.80
C GLU A 110 -7.92 5.16 -19.92
N PHE A 111 -7.38 3.99 -20.29
CA PHE A 111 -7.46 2.76 -19.50
C PHE A 111 -6.85 2.98 -18.10
N VAL A 112 -5.65 3.55 -18.05
CA VAL A 112 -4.94 3.78 -16.79
C VAL A 112 -5.71 4.77 -15.92
N ARG A 113 -6.18 5.88 -16.47
CA ARG A 113 -6.99 6.85 -15.75
C ARG A 113 -8.25 6.23 -15.14
N ASP A 114 -9.03 5.52 -15.95
CA ASP A 114 -10.31 4.96 -15.51
C ASP A 114 -10.11 3.79 -14.52
N GLY A 115 -9.12 2.92 -14.75
CA GLY A 115 -8.79 1.83 -13.85
C GLY A 115 -8.24 2.32 -12.50
N THR A 116 -7.38 3.34 -12.52
CA THR A 116 -6.87 3.97 -11.29
C THR A 116 -7.99 4.64 -10.51
N LEU A 117 -8.95 5.28 -11.18
CA LEU A 117 -10.11 5.91 -10.51
C LEU A 117 -10.98 4.85 -9.79
N ILE A 118 -11.22 3.71 -10.44
CA ILE A 118 -11.94 2.58 -9.82
C ILE A 118 -11.18 2.04 -8.62
N ALA A 119 -9.86 1.87 -8.74
CA ALA A 119 -9.00 1.41 -7.66
C ALA A 119 -9.01 2.40 -6.48
N CYS A 120 -8.90 3.70 -6.73
CA CYS A 120 -8.96 4.74 -5.69
C CYS A 120 -10.28 4.69 -4.92
N ALA A 121 -11.41 4.53 -5.61
CA ALA A 121 -12.71 4.41 -4.95
C ALA A 121 -12.77 3.17 -4.04
N GLU A 122 -12.27 2.01 -4.51
CA GLU A 122 -12.22 0.80 -3.70
C GLU A 122 -11.25 0.94 -2.51
N MET A 123 -10.06 1.49 -2.73
CA MET A 123 -9.05 1.72 -1.70
C MET A 123 -9.57 2.66 -0.60
N LEU A 124 -10.12 3.82 -0.97
CA LEU A 124 -10.69 4.76 0.00
C LEU A 124 -11.86 4.13 0.78
N ALA A 125 -12.78 3.44 0.10
CA ALA A 125 -13.88 2.75 0.79
C ALA A 125 -13.39 1.66 1.75
N GLY A 126 -12.20 1.10 1.51
CA GLY A 126 -11.53 0.10 2.35
C GLY A 126 -10.55 0.67 3.38
N GLY A 127 -10.44 1.99 3.51
CA GLY A 127 -9.56 2.62 4.50
C GLY A 127 -8.09 2.73 4.08
N ILE A 128 -7.75 2.50 2.83
CA ILE A 128 -6.41 2.73 2.30
C ILE A 128 -6.26 4.21 2.00
N THR A 129 -5.30 4.88 2.65
CA THR A 129 -5.01 6.31 2.48
C THR A 129 -3.76 6.55 1.65
N CYS A 130 -2.92 5.54 1.50
CA CYS A 130 -1.69 5.59 0.72
C CYS A 130 -1.47 4.29 -0.04
N CYS A 131 -1.06 4.36 -1.30
CA CYS A 131 -0.67 3.19 -2.08
C CYS A 131 0.69 3.40 -2.76
N ASN A 132 1.38 2.28 -3.05
CA ASN A 132 2.55 2.22 -3.90
C ASN A 132 2.16 1.51 -5.19
N ASP A 133 1.98 2.28 -6.25
CA ASP A 133 1.45 1.82 -7.54
C ASP A 133 2.57 1.54 -8.54
N MET A 134 2.45 0.49 -9.31
CA MET A 134 3.40 0.10 -10.34
C MET A 134 2.65 -0.20 -11.62
N TYR A 135 2.55 0.78 -12.53
CA TYR A 135 1.85 0.57 -13.80
C TYR A 135 2.34 1.51 -14.91
N PHE A 136 1.91 1.26 -16.15
CA PHE A 136 2.19 2.09 -17.32
C PHE A 136 1.50 3.46 -17.23
N TYR A 137 1.97 4.43 -18.00
CA TYR A 137 1.42 5.80 -18.06
C TYR A 137 1.31 6.46 -16.66
N PRO A 138 2.41 6.59 -15.91
CA PRO A 138 2.40 7.13 -14.55
C PRO A 138 1.83 8.56 -14.46
N ASP A 139 1.89 9.39 -15.51
CA ASP A 139 1.23 10.69 -15.56
C ASP A 139 -0.31 10.55 -15.43
N ALA A 140 -0.89 9.54 -16.09
CA ALA A 140 -2.35 9.34 -16.05
C ALA A 140 -2.82 8.89 -14.65
N SER A 141 -2.08 8.00 -13.97
CA SER A 141 -2.40 7.60 -12.59
C SER A 141 -2.14 8.73 -11.60
N ALA A 142 -1.03 9.48 -11.74
CA ALA A 142 -0.68 10.61 -10.89
C ALA A 142 -1.80 11.67 -10.85
N ARG A 143 -2.34 12.05 -12.01
CA ARG A 143 -3.47 13.00 -12.12
C ARG A 143 -4.70 12.50 -11.35
N VAL A 144 -5.01 11.20 -11.43
CA VAL A 144 -6.15 10.62 -10.71
C VAL A 144 -5.92 10.68 -9.21
N TYR A 145 -4.73 10.33 -8.73
CA TYR A 145 -4.41 10.40 -7.30
C TYR A 145 -4.55 11.83 -6.75
N GLU A 146 -4.08 12.83 -7.50
CA GLU A 146 -4.24 14.25 -7.12
C GLU A 146 -5.71 14.68 -7.11
N GLU A 147 -6.48 14.32 -8.15
CA GLU A 147 -7.91 14.64 -8.28
C GLU A 147 -8.72 14.04 -7.13
N VAL A 148 -8.49 12.78 -6.83
CA VAL A 148 -9.16 12.02 -5.76
C VAL A 148 -8.69 12.47 -4.37
N GLY A 149 -7.45 12.91 -4.26
CA GLY A 149 -6.81 13.26 -3.01
C GLY A 149 -6.17 12.08 -2.27
N LEU A 150 -6.01 10.93 -2.94
CA LEU A 150 -5.29 9.79 -2.37
C LEU A 150 -3.78 10.04 -2.40
N ARG A 151 -3.07 9.64 -1.33
CA ARG A 151 -1.61 9.67 -1.31
C ARG A 151 -1.06 8.49 -2.12
N ALA A 152 -0.02 8.72 -2.94
CA ALA A 152 0.59 7.65 -3.71
C ALA A 152 2.10 7.79 -3.88
N MET A 153 2.80 6.66 -3.84
CA MET A 153 4.08 6.45 -4.48
C MET A 153 3.80 5.95 -5.89
N VAL A 154 4.12 6.75 -6.91
CA VAL A 154 3.85 6.43 -8.31
C VAL A 154 5.10 5.79 -8.91
N GLY A 155 5.00 4.52 -9.27
CA GLY A 155 6.08 3.76 -9.90
C GLY A 155 6.31 4.16 -11.34
N LEU A 156 7.58 4.34 -11.70
CA LEU A 156 8.06 4.57 -13.05
C LEU A 156 8.51 3.21 -13.62
N PRO A 157 7.67 2.52 -14.43
CA PRO A 157 7.94 1.17 -14.85
C PRO A 157 9.11 1.11 -15.83
N VAL A 158 9.88 0.01 -15.79
CA VAL A 158 10.94 -0.27 -16.78
C VAL A 158 10.88 -1.74 -17.18
N LEU A 159 10.94 -1.97 -18.50
CA LEU A 159 10.98 -3.28 -19.14
C LEU A 159 11.98 -3.23 -20.31
N ASP A 160 12.58 -4.36 -20.68
CA ASP A 160 13.49 -4.45 -21.81
C ASP A 160 12.79 -4.85 -23.13
N PHE A 161 11.47 -4.88 -23.16
CA PHE A 161 10.70 -5.16 -24.36
C PHE A 161 9.62 -4.09 -24.60
N PRO A 162 9.19 -3.92 -25.87
CA PRO A 162 8.25 -2.87 -26.23
C PRO A 162 6.84 -3.14 -25.71
N THR A 163 6.16 -2.06 -25.30
CA THR A 163 4.73 -2.02 -25.02
C THR A 163 4.11 -0.79 -25.68
N ALA A 164 2.80 -0.60 -25.52
CA ALA A 164 2.14 0.62 -25.96
C ALA A 164 2.65 1.90 -25.27
N TYR A 165 3.30 1.76 -24.10
CA TYR A 165 3.84 2.88 -23.34
C TYR A 165 5.23 3.33 -23.82
N ALA A 166 6.13 2.38 -24.09
CA ALA A 166 7.50 2.69 -24.53
C ALA A 166 8.11 1.54 -25.36
N PRO A 167 9.04 1.84 -26.27
CA PRO A 167 9.65 0.84 -27.15
C PRO A 167 10.77 0.01 -26.49
N ASP A 168 11.44 0.55 -25.48
CA ASP A 168 12.63 -0.01 -24.82
C ASP A 168 12.86 0.64 -23.45
N ALA A 169 13.83 0.13 -22.68
CA ALA A 169 14.15 0.62 -21.34
C ALA A 169 14.48 2.12 -21.29
N ASP A 170 15.17 2.65 -22.29
CA ASP A 170 15.50 4.09 -22.36
C ASP A 170 14.23 4.92 -22.60
N GLY A 171 13.30 4.40 -23.40
CA GLY A 171 11.97 4.98 -23.58
C GLY A 171 11.16 5.00 -22.28
N TYR A 172 11.12 3.88 -21.57
CA TYR A 172 10.45 3.78 -20.26
C TYR A 172 11.00 4.78 -19.27
N LEU A 173 12.34 4.87 -19.13
CA LEU A 173 13.00 5.84 -18.24
C LEU A 173 12.68 7.28 -18.64
N ARG A 174 12.75 7.61 -19.92
CA ARG A 174 12.46 8.97 -20.41
C ARG A 174 11.02 9.39 -20.11
N GLU A 175 10.05 8.58 -20.48
CA GLU A 175 8.62 8.87 -20.25
C GLU A 175 8.29 8.91 -18.76
N GLY A 176 8.84 7.97 -17.96
CA GLY A 176 8.64 7.92 -16.52
C GLY A 176 9.21 9.16 -15.83
N LEU A 177 10.44 9.54 -16.13
CA LEU A 177 11.07 10.73 -15.54
C LEU A 177 10.35 12.02 -15.98
N ALA A 178 9.85 12.10 -17.20
CA ALA A 178 9.02 13.23 -17.65
C ALA A 178 7.72 13.32 -16.84
N ALA A 179 7.04 12.20 -16.60
CA ALA A 179 5.85 12.16 -15.74
C ALA A 179 6.17 12.62 -14.30
N ARG A 180 7.28 12.12 -13.71
CA ARG A 180 7.74 12.59 -12.39
C ARG A 180 7.93 14.10 -12.37
N ASP A 181 8.59 14.68 -13.36
CA ASP A 181 8.90 16.10 -13.40
C ASP A 181 7.65 16.99 -13.49
N LEU A 182 6.56 16.48 -14.06
CA LEU A 182 5.26 17.20 -14.08
C LEU A 182 4.63 17.29 -12.68
N HIS A 183 4.81 16.25 -11.83
CA HIS A 183 4.11 16.10 -10.54
C HIS A 183 5.04 16.19 -9.32
N LYS A 184 6.35 16.43 -9.47
CA LYS A 184 7.35 16.41 -8.37
C LYS A 184 7.11 17.40 -7.23
N HIS A 185 6.21 18.37 -7.41
CA HIS A 185 5.85 19.35 -6.40
C HIS A 185 4.53 19.03 -5.68
N SER A 186 3.90 17.92 -6.02
CA SER A 186 2.71 17.43 -5.33
C SER A 186 3.05 17.06 -3.88
N ARG A 187 2.19 17.46 -2.95
CA ARG A 187 2.36 17.10 -1.53
C ARG A 187 1.98 15.66 -1.23
N ARG A 188 1.12 15.08 -2.07
CA ARG A 188 0.55 13.74 -1.87
C ARG A 188 1.21 12.67 -2.74
N LEU A 189 2.03 13.07 -3.73
CA LEU A 189 2.73 12.15 -4.60
C LEU A 189 4.22 12.10 -4.32
N ALA A 190 4.78 10.91 -4.43
CA ALA A 190 6.21 10.66 -4.58
C ALA A 190 6.39 9.63 -5.72
N PHE A 191 7.64 9.38 -6.10
CA PHE A 191 7.95 8.52 -7.24
C PHE A 191 9.01 7.50 -6.88
N SER A 192 8.94 6.32 -7.51
CA SER A 192 9.95 5.26 -7.40
C SER A 192 10.27 4.72 -8.79
N LEU A 193 11.46 4.19 -8.99
CA LEU A 193 11.80 3.41 -10.18
C LEU A 193 11.34 1.97 -9.98
N THR A 194 10.56 1.46 -10.93
CA THR A 194 9.93 0.15 -10.79
C THR A 194 10.28 -0.78 -11.95
N PRO A 195 11.56 -1.27 -12.04
CA PRO A 195 11.88 -2.39 -12.93
C PRO A 195 10.96 -3.55 -12.59
N HIS A 196 10.27 -4.08 -13.61
CA HIS A 196 9.19 -5.05 -13.40
C HIS A 196 9.66 -6.28 -12.60
N ALA A 197 10.67 -6.97 -13.09
CA ALA A 197 11.25 -8.14 -12.44
C ALA A 197 12.66 -8.42 -12.95
N PRO A 198 13.51 -9.15 -12.21
CA PRO A 198 14.85 -9.51 -12.68
C PRO A 198 14.88 -10.29 -14.01
N TYR A 199 13.82 -11.03 -14.33
CA TYR A 199 13.73 -11.79 -15.59
C TYR A 199 13.21 -10.98 -16.77
N THR A 200 12.74 -9.74 -16.56
CA THR A 200 12.25 -8.85 -17.63
C THR A 200 13.13 -7.64 -17.85
N VAL A 201 14.15 -7.45 -17.00
CA VAL A 201 15.08 -6.31 -17.05
C VAL A 201 16.53 -6.82 -16.96
N GLY A 202 17.34 -6.48 -17.94
CA GLY A 202 18.74 -6.90 -18.04
C GLY A 202 19.70 -6.05 -17.19
N ASP A 203 20.96 -6.49 -17.09
CA ASP A 203 21.98 -5.84 -16.26
C ASP A 203 22.25 -4.40 -16.70
N GLU A 204 22.27 -4.12 -18.01
CA GLU A 204 22.50 -2.76 -18.53
C GLU A 204 21.40 -1.80 -18.10
N SER A 205 20.13 -2.23 -18.20
CA SER A 205 18.98 -1.44 -17.79
C SER A 205 18.96 -1.23 -16.28
N PHE A 206 19.26 -2.26 -15.47
CA PHE A 206 19.41 -2.11 -14.03
C PHE A 206 20.52 -1.12 -13.65
N ALA A 207 21.66 -1.12 -14.35
CA ALA A 207 22.74 -0.16 -14.09
C ALA A 207 22.29 1.30 -14.33
N LYS A 208 21.49 1.54 -15.38
CA LYS A 208 20.87 2.85 -15.64
C LYS A 208 19.87 3.22 -14.53
N ILE A 209 18.99 2.29 -14.15
CA ILE A 209 18.01 2.48 -13.06
C ILE A 209 18.71 2.86 -11.75
N VAL A 210 19.75 2.12 -11.36
CA VAL A 210 20.55 2.41 -10.15
C VAL A 210 21.19 3.78 -10.23
N THR A 211 21.68 4.19 -11.40
CA THR A 211 22.26 5.51 -11.62
C THR A 211 21.21 6.60 -11.38
N TYR A 212 20.04 6.51 -11.99
CA TYR A 212 18.96 7.47 -11.78
C TYR A 212 18.41 7.46 -10.36
N ALA A 213 18.27 6.27 -9.74
CA ALA A 213 17.85 6.15 -8.36
C ALA A 213 18.73 6.95 -7.41
N ARG A 214 20.06 6.81 -7.56
CA ARG A 214 21.05 7.55 -6.76
C ARG A 214 21.08 9.06 -7.06
N GLN A 215 20.96 9.46 -8.33
CA GLN A 215 20.99 10.87 -8.73
C GLN A 215 19.75 11.65 -8.30
N LEU A 216 18.60 10.99 -8.27
CA LEU A 216 17.31 11.62 -8.02
C LEU A 216 16.72 11.27 -6.65
N ASP A 217 17.46 10.49 -5.84
CA ASP A 217 17.01 9.96 -4.53
C ASP A 217 15.65 9.25 -4.63
N LEU A 218 15.55 8.32 -5.59
CA LEU A 218 14.34 7.56 -5.84
C LEU A 218 14.48 6.13 -5.30
N PRO A 219 13.49 5.60 -4.58
CA PRO A 219 13.42 4.19 -4.23
C PRO A 219 13.35 3.30 -5.49
N ILE A 220 13.82 2.05 -5.34
CA ILE A 220 13.65 1.01 -6.35
C ILE A 220 12.71 -0.06 -5.79
N GLN A 221 11.66 -0.39 -6.53
CA GLN A 221 10.77 -1.49 -6.24
C GLN A 221 10.76 -2.49 -7.39
N THR A 222 10.79 -3.80 -7.09
CA THR A 222 10.69 -4.84 -8.13
C THR A 222 10.03 -6.10 -7.58
N HIS A 223 9.32 -6.84 -8.45
CA HIS A 223 8.91 -8.21 -8.13
C HIS A 223 10.16 -9.08 -8.01
N LEU A 224 10.24 -9.86 -6.95
CA LEU A 224 11.44 -10.63 -6.64
C LEU A 224 11.10 -12.02 -6.12
N GLN A 225 11.61 -13.05 -6.80
CA GLN A 225 11.54 -14.44 -6.34
C GLN A 225 10.12 -14.83 -5.91
N GLU A 226 9.14 -14.43 -6.72
CA GLU A 226 7.73 -14.71 -6.48
C GLU A 226 7.43 -16.20 -6.63
N THR A 227 8.01 -16.85 -7.66
CA THR A 227 7.82 -18.27 -7.88
C THR A 227 9.11 -19.06 -7.70
N ARG A 228 8.99 -20.33 -7.31
CA ARG A 228 10.14 -21.23 -7.23
C ARG A 228 10.89 -21.34 -8.55
N ARG A 229 10.16 -21.31 -9.67
CA ARG A 229 10.73 -21.34 -11.00
C ARG A 229 11.65 -20.17 -11.28
N GLU A 230 11.29 -18.95 -10.88
CA GLU A 230 12.14 -17.76 -11.05
C GLU A 230 13.52 -17.97 -10.40
N LEU A 231 13.54 -18.50 -9.18
CA LEU A 231 14.78 -18.79 -8.47
C LEU A 231 15.58 -19.91 -9.16
N ASP A 232 14.93 -21.02 -9.53
CA ASP A 232 15.58 -22.17 -10.15
C ASP A 232 16.15 -21.82 -11.52
N ASP A 233 15.41 -21.08 -12.36
CA ASP A 233 15.86 -20.61 -13.68
C ASP A 233 17.08 -19.65 -13.55
N ALA A 234 17.09 -18.73 -12.56
CA ALA A 234 18.21 -17.83 -12.31
C ALA A 234 19.47 -18.59 -11.86
N LEU A 235 19.33 -19.51 -10.91
CA LEU A 235 20.44 -20.36 -10.45
C LEU A 235 21.01 -21.23 -11.57
N ALA A 236 20.16 -21.80 -12.43
CA ALA A 236 20.59 -22.60 -13.57
C ALA A 236 21.31 -21.76 -14.65
N ALA A 237 20.86 -20.54 -14.89
CA ALA A 237 21.40 -19.66 -15.93
C ALA A 237 22.69 -18.96 -15.52
N ALA A 238 22.78 -18.47 -14.27
CA ALA A 238 23.85 -17.60 -13.81
C ALA A 238 24.58 -18.08 -12.55
N GLY A 239 24.09 -19.12 -11.86
CA GLY A 239 24.67 -19.62 -10.60
C GLY A 239 24.48 -18.67 -9.42
N GLU A 240 23.67 -17.62 -9.57
CA GLU A 240 23.35 -16.64 -8.51
C GLU A 240 21.84 -16.45 -8.38
N THR A 241 21.39 -16.07 -7.16
CA THR A 241 19.97 -15.74 -6.96
C THR A 241 19.61 -14.42 -7.60
N PRO A 242 18.33 -14.17 -7.97
CA PRO A 242 17.89 -12.87 -8.47
C PRO A 242 18.29 -11.71 -7.53
N LEU A 243 18.17 -11.89 -6.22
CA LEU A 243 18.57 -10.89 -5.24
C LEU A 243 20.10 -10.65 -5.24
N ALA A 244 20.91 -11.72 -5.29
CA ALA A 244 22.37 -11.60 -5.36
C ALA A 244 22.83 -10.84 -6.62
N ARG A 245 22.16 -11.09 -7.75
CA ARG A 245 22.37 -10.32 -8.99
C ARG A 245 22.07 -8.84 -8.79
N LEU A 246 20.94 -8.50 -8.18
CA LEU A 246 20.56 -7.10 -7.91
C LEU A 246 21.53 -6.42 -6.94
N ASP A 247 22.04 -7.14 -5.94
CA ASP A 247 23.05 -6.65 -5.02
C ASP A 247 24.38 -6.34 -5.74
N ARG A 248 24.84 -7.25 -6.58
CA ARG A 248 26.03 -7.06 -7.44
C ARG A 248 25.90 -5.83 -8.35
N LEU A 249 24.69 -5.55 -8.84
CA LEU A 249 24.38 -4.36 -9.66
C LEU A 249 24.21 -3.08 -8.83
N GLY A 250 24.23 -3.19 -7.49
CA GLY A 250 24.10 -2.06 -6.57
C GLY A 250 22.69 -1.50 -6.44
N ALA A 251 21.67 -2.32 -6.74
CA ALA A 251 20.26 -1.93 -6.61
C ALA A 251 19.73 -2.06 -5.18
N THR A 252 20.34 -2.92 -4.34
CA THR A 252 19.93 -3.15 -2.96
C THR A 252 20.34 -2.00 -2.03
N GLY A 253 19.61 -1.84 -0.94
CA GLY A 253 19.87 -0.79 0.06
C GLY A 253 18.60 -0.42 0.84
N PRO A 254 18.67 0.61 1.74
CA PRO A 254 17.54 1.04 2.56
C PRO A 254 16.35 1.61 1.77
N ALA A 255 16.51 1.94 0.49
CA ALA A 255 15.45 2.40 -0.40
C ALA A 255 15.03 1.31 -1.42
N PHE A 256 15.40 0.04 -1.18
CA PHE A 256 15.03 -1.07 -2.04
C PHE A 256 13.85 -1.86 -1.46
N VAL A 257 12.85 -2.10 -2.29
CA VAL A 257 11.61 -2.81 -1.95
C VAL A 257 11.51 -4.09 -2.79
N ALA A 258 11.63 -5.23 -2.13
CA ALA A 258 11.44 -6.56 -2.71
C ALA A 258 9.96 -6.96 -2.58
N VAL A 259 9.22 -7.05 -3.69
CA VAL A 259 7.81 -7.47 -3.66
C VAL A 259 7.73 -8.98 -3.76
N HIS A 260 6.79 -9.58 -3.04
CA HIS A 260 6.55 -11.01 -2.86
C HIS A 260 7.63 -11.73 -2.05
N ALA A 261 8.85 -11.85 -2.55
CA ALA A 261 9.97 -12.56 -1.92
C ALA A 261 9.53 -13.90 -1.29
N VAL A 262 8.79 -14.71 -2.07
CA VAL A 262 8.19 -15.98 -1.61
C VAL A 262 9.24 -17.06 -1.44
N HIS A 263 10.23 -17.09 -2.34
CA HIS A 263 11.24 -18.14 -2.41
C HIS A 263 12.66 -17.57 -2.26
N PRO A 264 13.05 -17.11 -1.04
CA PRO A 264 14.41 -16.66 -0.83
C PRO A 264 15.39 -17.83 -1.02
N GLY A 265 16.47 -17.58 -1.76
CA GLY A 265 17.57 -18.52 -1.91
C GLY A 265 18.49 -18.55 -0.70
N PRO A 266 19.52 -19.42 -0.72
CA PRO A 266 20.52 -19.46 0.33
C PRO A 266 21.22 -18.09 0.50
N GLY A 267 21.18 -17.55 1.72
CA GLY A 267 21.81 -16.27 2.07
C GLY A 267 20.98 -15.03 1.78
N ASP A 268 19.86 -15.12 1.04
CA ASP A 268 19.06 -13.95 0.64
C ASP A 268 18.46 -13.21 1.84
N ILE A 269 17.96 -13.92 2.86
CA ILE A 269 17.43 -13.28 4.08
C ILE A 269 18.51 -12.47 4.79
N ALA A 270 19.72 -13.01 4.91
CA ALA A 270 20.85 -12.32 5.52
C ALA A 270 21.30 -11.11 4.64
N LEU A 271 21.19 -11.23 3.33
CA LEU A 271 21.50 -10.15 2.40
C LEU A 271 20.50 -9.01 2.53
N LEU A 272 19.20 -9.27 2.48
CA LEU A 272 18.13 -8.27 2.70
C LEU A 272 18.32 -7.54 4.02
N ALA A 273 18.58 -8.29 5.12
CA ALA A 273 18.79 -7.70 6.44
C ALA A 273 20.04 -6.80 6.49
N ARG A 274 21.17 -7.27 5.95
CA ARG A 274 22.43 -6.53 5.94
C ARG A 274 22.33 -5.23 5.12
N GLN A 275 21.61 -5.26 4.02
CA GLN A 275 21.41 -4.11 3.14
C GLN A 275 20.30 -3.17 3.64
N GLY A 276 19.54 -3.56 4.67
CA GLY A 276 18.42 -2.76 5.17
C GLY A 276 17.23 -2.68 4.22
N CYS A 277 17.08 -3.67 3.33
CA CYS A 277 16.00 -3.72 2.35
C CYS A 277 14.63 -3.94 3.01
N HIS A 278 13.58 -3.61 2.29
CA HIS A 278 12.20 -3.87 2.67
C HIS A 278 11.60 -5.02 1.87
N VAL A 279 10.65 -5.73 2.47
CA VAL A 279 9.85 -6.76 1.80
C VAL A 279 8.38 -6.35 1.82
N VAL A 280 7.68 -6.50 0.69
CA VAL A 280 6.23 -6.36 0.62
C VAL A 280 5.60 -7.73 0.40
N HIS A 281 4.85 -8.20 1.39
CA HIS A 281 4.11 -9.45 1.34
C HIS A 281 2.71 -9.24 0.77
N CYS A 282 2.35 -10.00 -0.27
CA CYS A 282 1.05 -9.97 -0.94
C CYS A 282 0.35 -11.34 -0.80
N PRO A 283 -0.15 -11.70 0.39
CA PRO A 283 -0.60 -13.06 0.68
C PRO A 283 -1.71 -13.55 -0.25
N ALA A 284 -2.72 -12.73 -0.56
CA ALA A 284 -3.83 -13.15 -1.40
C ALA A 284 -3.38 -13.45 -2.84
N SER A 285 -2.56 -12.60 -3.44
CA SER A 285 -2.00 -12.81 -4.78
C SER A 285 -1.12 -14.07 -4.82
N ASN A 286 -0.21 -14.22 -3.85
CA ASN A 286 0.67 -15.40 -3.77
C ASN A 286 -0.13 -16.71 -3.67
N MET A 287 -1.24 -16.70 -2.93
CA MET A 287 -2.13 -17.86 -2.80
C MET A 287 -2.92 -18.11 -4.09
N LYS A 288 -3.50 -17.08 -4.68
CA LYS A 288 -4.31 -17.18 -5.88
C LYS A 288 -3.51 -17.74 -7.06
N LEU A 289 -2.28 -17.27 -7.24
CA LEU A 289 -1.39 -17.71 -8.32
C LEU A 289 -0.60 -18.97 -7.96
N ALA A 290 -0.83 -19.53 -6.76
CA ALA A 290 -0.08 -20.66 -6.20
C ALA A 290 1.44 -20.43 -6.20
N SER A 291 1.87 -19.18 -6.03
CA SER A 291 3.28 -18.79 -5.96
C SER A 291 3.96 -19.37 -4.72
N GLY A 292 3.23 -19.53 -3.61
CA GLY A 292 3.72 -20.10 -2.36
C GLY A 292 3.44 -19.24 -1.13
N ILE A 293 4.09 -19.56 -0.01
CA ILE A 293 3.97 -18.83 1.26
C ILE A 293 5.32 -18.20 1.60
N ALA A 294 5.39 -16.86 1.61
CA ALA A 294 6.60 -16.14 1.98
C ALA A 294 6.98 -16.40 3.46
N PRO A 295 8.26 -16.55 3.79
CA PRO A 295 8.72 -16.84 5.15
C PRO A 295 8.76 -15.56 6.02
N VAL A 296 7.61 -14.92 6.22
CA VAL A 296 7.46 -13.61 6.89
C VAL A 296 8.06 -13.61 8.29
N THR A 297 7.88 -14.69 9.04
CA THR A 297 8.45 -14.82 10.40
C THR A 297 9.97 -14.83 10.39
N ALA A 298 10.59 -15.43 9.38
CA ALA A 298 12.04 -15.42 9.21
C ALA A 298 12.55 -14.01 8.83
N TYR A 299 11.84 -13.31 7.96
CA TYR A 299 12.17 -11.92 7.63
C TYR A 299 12.12 -11.01 8.86
N LEU A 300 11.03 -11.05 9.61
CA LEU A 300 10.88 -10.26 10.84
C LEU A 300 11.92 -10.65 11.89
N GLY A 301 12.21 -11.96 12.04
CA GLY A 301 13.24 -12.47 12.94
C GLY A 301 14.66 -12.01 12.58
N ALA A 302 14.92 -11.72 11.31
CA ALA A 302 16.16 -11.14 10.82
C ALA A 302 16.19 -9.60 10.89
N GLY A 303 15.14 -8.94 11.42
CA GLY A 303 15.03 -7.49 11.53
C GLY A 303 14.67 -6.77 10.23
N ILE A 304 14.22 -7.51 9.20
CA ILE A 304 13.77 -6.91 7.94
C ILE A 304 12.42 -6.24 8.14
N ASN A 305 12.25 -5.03 7.63
CA ASN A 305 10.95 -4.38 7.59
C ASN A 305 10.04 -5.08 6.57
N VAL A 306 8.93 -5.63 7.03
CA VAL A 306 7.93 -6.30 6.18
C VAL A 306 6.65 -5.51 6.17
N ALA A 307 6.19 -5.12 4.98
CA ALA A 307 4.94 -4.44 4.73
C ALA A 307 3.92 -5.38 4.06
N LEU A 308 2.66 -4.95 3.96
CA LEU A 308 1.61 -5.63 3.20
C LEU A 308 1.28 -4.85 1.93
N GLY A 309 0.96 -5.59 0.87
CA GLY A 309 0.40 -5.07 -0.36
C GLY A 309 -0.71 -5.97 -0.89
N THR A 310 -1.64 -5.39 -1.64
CA THR A 310 -2.72 -6.16 -2.28
C THR A 310 -2.30 -6.79 -3.59
N ASP A 311 -1.22 -6.29 -4.21
CA ASP A 311 -0.96 -6.51 -5.62
C ASP A 311 -2.08 -5.96 -6.52
N GLY A 312 -2.15 -6.33 -7.80
CA GLY A 312 -3.21 -5.93 -8.71
C GLY A 312 -4.53 -6.65 -8.46
N ALA A 313 -5.67 -5.98 -8.75
CA ALA A 313 -6.98 -6.61 -8.67
C ALA A 313 -7.17 -7.74 -9.72
N ALA A 314 -6.28 -7.91 -10.66
CA ALA A 314 -6.27 -9.04 -11.58
C ALA A 314 -5.70 -10.31 -10.93
N SER A 315 -4.67 -10.19 -10.06
CA SER A 315 -4.04 -11.31 -9.36
C SER A 315 -4.62 -11.58 -7.98
N ASN A 316 -5.34 -10.63 -7.37
CA ASN A 316 -5.95 -10.73 -6.05
C ASN A 316 -7.50 -10.76 -6.10
N ASN A 317 -8.11 -10.08 -7.05
CA ASN A 317 -9.53 -9.74 -7.18
C ASN A 317 -10.05 -8.70 -6.16
N ARG A 318 -9.30 -8.30 -5.12
CA ARG A 318 -9.70 -7.31 -4.11
C ARG A 318 -8.54 -6.39 -3.75
N LEU A 319 -8.81 -5.09 -3.60
CA LEU A 319 -7.88 -4.14 -2.99
C LEU A 319 -8.31 -3.96 -1.52
N ASP A 320 -8.02 -4.98 -0.68
CA ASP A 320 -8.59 -5.13 0.66
C ASP A 320 -7.51 -5.45 1.70
N MET A 321 -6.97 -4.42 2.34
CA MET A 321 -5.92 -4.58 3.35
C MET A 321 -6.38 -5.31 4.62
N PHE A 322 -7.68 -5.30 4.96
CA PHE A 322 -8.19 -6.13 6.05
C PHE A 322 -8.07 -7.62 5.72
N GLY A 323 -8.40 -7.99 4.47
CA GLY A 323 -8.18 -9.33 3.95
C GLY A 323 -6.71 -9.73 3.99
N GLU A 324 -5.80 -8.86 3.52
CA GLU A 324 -4.36 -9.13 3.54
C GLU A 324 -3.83 -9.30 4.97
N MET A 325 -4.23 -8.45 5.90
CA MET A 325 -3.85 -8.58 7.33
C MET A 325 -4.25 -9.94 7.89
N ARG A 326 -5.50 -10.34 7.69
CA ARG A 326 -6.00 -11.63 8.19
C ARG A 326 -5.26 -12.80 7.58
N LEU A 327 -5.07 -12.80 6.26
CA LEU A 327 -4.35 -13.86 5.54
C LEU A 327 -2.90 -13.97 6.01
N ALA A 328 -2.17 -12.86 6.11
CA ALA A 328 -0.78 -12.84 6.57
C ALA A 328 -0.65 -13.48 7.95
N SER A 329 -1.51 -13.10 8.92
CA SER A 329 -1.48 -13.69 10.26
C SER A 329 -1.75 -15.20 10.25
N LEU A 330 -2.80 -15.64 9.56
CA LEU A 330 -3.20 -17.05 9.55
C LEU A 330 -2.19 -17.94 8.81
N LEU A 331 -1.66 -17.46 7.68
CA LEU A 331 -0.63 -18.19 6.92
C LEU A 331 0.66 -18.36 7.73
N ALA A 332 1.13 -17.31 8.42
CA ALA A 332 2.32 -17.40 9.25
C ALA A 332 2.18 -18.42 10.37
N LYS A 333 1.00 -18.50 10.99
CA LYS A 333 0.71 -19.50 12.04
C LYS A 333 0.72 -20.92 11.50
N VAL A 334 0.05 -21.15 10.38
CA VAL A 334 -0.07 -22.50 9.78
C VAL A 334 1.28 -22.94 9.22
N SER A 335 1.99 -22.10 8.48
CA SER A 335 3.28 -22.47 7.87
C SER A 335 4.39 -22.69 8.91
N GLY A 336 4.35 -21.96 10.02
CA GLY A 336 5.31 -22.10 11.14
C GLY A 336 4.93 -23.16 12.18
N GLY A 337 3.70 -23.70 12.13
CA GLY A 337 3.18 -24.59 13.18
C GLY A 337 3.10 -23.93 14.57
N ASP A 338 3.04 -22.58 14.61
CA ASP A 338 3.07 -21.79 15.85
C ASP A 338 1.89 -20.81 15.87
N ALA A 339 0.93 -21.04 16.76
CA ALA A 339 -0.25 -20.20 16.93
C ALA A 339 0.10 -18.78 17.44
N SER A 340 1.27 -18.55 17.99
CA SER A 340 1.75 -17.24 18.45
C SER A 340 2.44 -16.43 17.33
N ALA A 341 2.79 -17.06 16.21
CA ALA A 341 3.45 -16.39 15.09
C ALA A 341 2.61 -15.24 14.55
N LEU A 342 3.26 -14.15 14.22
CA LEU A 342 2.67 -12.94 13.59
C LEU A 342 1.37 -12.48 14.29
N PRO A 343 1.44 -11.98 15.54
CA PRO A 343 0.28 -11.53 16.29
C PRO A 343 -0.35 -10.28 15.66
N ALA A 344 -1.61 -9.98 16.02
CA ALA A 344 -2.41 -8.89 15.42
C ALA A 344 -1.69 -7.53 15.42
N GLN A 345 -1.01 -7.15 16.51
CA GLN A 345 -0.25 -5.90 16.58
C GLN A 345 0.87 -5.84 15.52
N ALA A 346 1.57 -6.95 15.28
CA ALA A 346 2.62 -6.99 14.26
C ALA A 346 2.04 -6.84 12.85
N VAL A 347 0.93 -7.52 12.57
CA VAL A 347 0.23 -7.41 11.28
C VAL A 347 -0.34 -6.02 11.03
N LEU A 348 -0.93 -5.40 12.05
CA LEU A 348 -1.43 -4.03 11.93
C LEU A 348 -0.28 -3.05 11.61
N ARG A 349 0.90 -3.24 12.20
CA ARG A 349 2.11 -2.49 11.86
C ARG A 349 2.51 -2.68 10.40
N MET A 350 2.43 -3.92 9.87
CA MET A 350 2.73 -4.21 8.46
C MET A 350 1.79 -3.48 7.49
N ALA A 351 0.54 -3.27 7.86
CA ALA A 351 -0.47 -2.56 7.08
C ALA A 351 -0.46 -1.03 7.28
N THR A 352 0.40 -0.49 8.15
CA THR A 352 0.45 0.92 8.53
C THR A 352 1.88 1.45 8.51
N ILE A 353 2.54 1.56 9.68
CA ILE A 353 3.87 2.18 9.79
C ILE A 353 4.97 1.43 9.02
N ALA A 354 4.94 0.10 8.97
CA ALA A 354 5.93 -0.66 8.20
C ALA A 354 5.73 -0.46 6.69
N GLY A 355 4.46 -0.34 6.24
CA GLY A 355 4.13 0.07 4.87
C GLY A 355 4.66 1.46 4.56
N ALA A 356 4.38 2.44 5.42
CA ALA A 356 4.90 3.79 5.28
C ALA A 356 6.44 3.82 5.20
N LYS A 357 7.11 3.04 6.07
CA LYS A 357 8.58 2.91 6.08
C LYS A 357 9.13 2.31 4.79
N ALA A 358 8.46 1.30 4.23
CA ALA A 358 8.89 0.67 2.98
C ALA A 358 8.90 1.65 1.78
N ILE A 359 8.03 2.67 1.83
CA ILE A 359 7.90 3.68 0.77
C ILE A 359 8.44 5.07 1.18
N GLY A 360 9.16 5.18 2.32
CA GLY A 360 9.81 6.41 2.76
C GLY A 360 8.86 7.50 3.24
N PHE A 361 7.71 7.14 3.83
CA PHE A 361 6.71 8.07 4.37
C PHE A 361 6.48 7.95 5.88
N ASP A 362 7.30 7.20 6.60
CA ASP A 362 7.10 6.89 8.02
C ASP A 362 7.32 8.10 8.96
N ASP A 363 7.98 9.14 8.51
CA ASP A 363 8.05 10.43 9.18
C ASP A 363 6.75 11.26 9.04
N ARG A 364 5.88 10.92 8.08
CA ARG A 364 4.67 11.65 7.72
C ARG A 364 3.39 10.94 8.13
N ILE A 365 3.30 9.61 7.90
CA ILE A 365 2.10 8.79 8.07
C ILE A 365 2.38 7.44 8.72
N GLY A 366 1.36 6.59 8.85
CA GLY A 366 1.48 5.19 9.29
C GLY A 366 1.33 5.00 10.80
N SER A 367 1.32 6.08 11.59
CA SER A 367 0.97 6.11 13.01
C SER A 367 0.30 7.42 13.38
N LEU A 368 -0.51 7.43 14.44
CA LEU A 368 -1.14 8.66 14.94
C LEU A 368 -0.24 9.28 16.00
N GLU A 369 0.74 10.07 15.57
CA GLU A 369 1.70 10.75 16.43
C GLU A 369 1.67 12.27 16.18
N PRO A 370 1.82 13.09 17.22
CA PRO A 370 1.92 14.55 17.06
C PRO A 370 3.00 14.92 16.04
N GLY A 371 2.66 15.83 15.12
CA GLY A 371 3.54 16.29 14.03
C GLY A 371 3.36 15.55 12.71
N LYS A 372 2.85 14.31 12.70
CA LYS A 372 2.51 13.59 11.46
C LYS A 372 1.26 14.15 10.81
N GLU A 373 1.09 13.85 9.54
CA GLU A 373 -0.10 14.19 8.78
C GLU A 373 -1.29 13.37 9.28
N ALA A 374 -2.46 13.98 9.30
CA ALA A 374 -3.67 13.35 9.84
C ALA A 374 -4.32 12.44 8.79
N ASP A 375 -3.61 11.37 8.42
CA ASP A 375 -4.12 10.27 7.63
C ASP A 375 -4.71 9.23 8.60
N ALA A 376 -6.04 9.18 8.70
CA ALA A 376 -6.75 8.36 9.67
C ALA A 376 -8.00 7.71 9.08
N ILE A 377 -8.41 6.59 9.64
CA ILE A 377 -9.65 5.89 9.30
C ILE A 377 -10.46 5.56 10.56
N ALA A 378 -11.78 5.56 10.42
CA ALA A 378 -12.69 5.11 11.45
C ALA A 378 -13.37 3.80 11.04
N VAL A 379 -13.33 2.81 11.94
CA VAL A 379 -13.92 1.48 11.75
C VAL A 379 -15.01 1.29 12.79
N ASP A 380 -16.26 1.14 12.36
CA ASP A 380 -17.42 1.00 13.24
C ASP A 380 -17.53 -0.41 13.82
N PHE A 381 -17.51 -0.51 15.14
CA PHE A 381 -17.67 -1.75 15.88
C PHE A 381 -19.08 -1.95 16.45
N SER A 382 -20.08 -1.21 15.98
CA SER A 382 -21.47 -1.34 16.42
C SER A 382 -22.16 -2.61 15.91
N ALA A 383 -21.61 -3.25 14.86
CA ALA A 383 -22.16 -4.48 14.29
C ALA A 383 -22.14 -5.63 15.30
N ALA A 384 -23.24 -6.37 15.42
CA ALA A 384 -23.36 -7.54 16.31
C ALA A 384 -22.26 -8.60 16.09
N ALA A 385 -21.76 -8.72 14.85
CA ALA A 385 -20.67 -9.64 14.50
C ALA A 385 -19.30 -9.22 15.10
N LEU A 386 -19.16 -7.96 15.55
CA LEU A 386 -17.96 -7.44 16.20
C LEU A 386 -18.11 -7.33 17.73
N ALA A 387 -19.20 -7.84 18.31
CA ALA A 387 -19.47 -7.83 19.75
C ALA A 387 -19.35 -9.24 20.36
N PRO A 388 -18.79 -9.36 21.60
CA PRO A 388 -18.13 -8.32 22.39
C PRO A 388 -16.69 -8.05 21.92
N CYS A 389 -16.23 -6.82 22.07
CA CYS A 389 -14.84 -6.46 21.80
C CYS A 389 -14.02 -6.44 23.09
N TYR A 390 -13.04 -7.34 23.21
CA TYR A 390 -12.09 -7.39 24.35
C TYR A 390 -10.75 -6.74 23.99
N ASP A 391 -10.35 -6.81 22.73
CA ASP A 391 -9.13 -6.21 22.19
C ASP A 391 -9.41 -5.64 20.80
N PRO A 392 -9.45 -4.30 20.65
CA PRO A 392 -9.75 -3.68 19.36
C PRO A 392 -8.69 -3.97 18.29
N VAL A 393 -7.40 -4.18 18.65
CA VAL A 393 -6.35 -4.52 17.70
C VAL A 393 -6.58 -5.92 17.13
N SER A 394 -6.91 -6.89 17.99
CA SER A 394 -7.28 -8.23 17.55
C SER A 394 -8.50 -8.21 16.62
N HIS A 395 -9.52 -7.40 16.97
CA HIS A 395 -10.72 -7.28 16.16
C HIS A 395 -10.45 -6.65 14.79
N LEU A 396 -9.60 -5.63 14.70
CA LEU A 396 -9.21 -5.03 13.42
C LEU A 396 -8.59 -6.04 12.45
N VAL A 397 -7.81 -6.99 12.97
CA VAL A 397 -7.10 -7.98 12.12
C VAL A 397 -7.93 -9.22 11.83
N HIS A 398 -8.71 -9.71 12.82
CA HIS A 398 -9.33 -11.03 12.72
C HIS A 398 -10.85 -11.02 12.52
N ALA A 399 -11.54 -9.95 12.88
CA ALA A 399 -12.99 -9.87 12.87
C ALA A 399 -13.56 -8.78 11.96
N ALA A 400 -12.96 -7.57 11.97
CA ALA A 400 -13.40 -6.48 11.12
C ALA A 400 -13.01 -6.71 9.66
N GLY A 401 -13.73 -6.05 8.75
CA GLY A 401 -13.45 -6.02 7.33
C GLY A 401 -13.65 -4.60 6.78
N ARG A 402 -13.29 -4.39 5.51
CA ARG A 402 -13.41 -3.11 4.81
C ARG A 402 -14.83 -2.51 4.84
N GLU A 403 -15.84 -3.37 4.98
CA GLU A 403 -17.25 -2.97 5.10
C GLU A 403 -17.56 -2.20 6.38
N HIS A 404 -16.70 -2.24 7.39
CA HIS A 404 -16.85 -1.52 8.65
C HIS A 404 -16.15 -0.16 8.64
N VAL A 405 -15.36 0.18 7.61
CA VAL A 405 -14.77 1.51 7.44
C VAL A 405 -15.87 2.51 7.12
N THR A 406 -16.03 3.54 7.95
CA THR A 406 -17.07 4.56 7.76
C THR A 406 -16.51 5.89 7.29
N ASP A 407 -15.32 6.24 7.75
CA ASP A 407 -14.72 7.54 7.50
C ASP A 407 -13.24 7.44 7.22
N VAL A 408 -12.76 8.29 6.33
CA VAL A 408 -11.36 8.34 5.89
C VAL A 408 -10.92 9.78 5.77
N TRP A 409 -9.79 10.10 6.41
CA TRP A 409 -9.12 11.40 6.33
C TRP A 409 -7.72 11.24 5.74
N ILE A 410 -7.32 12.18 4.89
CA ILE A 410 -5.94 12.33 4.38
C ILE A 410 -5.53 13.78 4.59
N GLU A 411 -4.44 14.01 5.31
CA GLU A 411 -4.02 15.37 5.73
C GLU A 411 -5.16 16.13 6.45
N GLY A 412 -5.95 15.44 7.26
CA GLY A 412 -7.10 16.02 7.97
C GLY A 412 -8.32 16.30 7.09
N GLU A 413 -8.22 16.15 5.78
CA GLU A 413 -9.33 16.29 4.86
C GLU A 413 -10.16 15.00 4.80
N ARG A 414 -11.45 15.09 5.10
CA ARG A 414 -12.37 13.94 5.09
C ARG A 414 -12.79 13.61 3.67
N LEU A 415 -12.31 12.47 3.14
CA LEU A 415 -12.60 12.01 1.78
C LEU A 415 -13.77 11.00 1.72
N VAL A 416 -13.99 10.28 2.82
CA VAL A 416 -15.17 9.41 3.01
C VAL A 416 -15.84 9.82 4.31
N ALA A 417 -17.16 10.01 4.29
CA ALA A 417 -17.98 10.40 5.44
C ALA A 417 -19.21 9.50 5.53
N GLY A 418 -19.33 8.73 6.61
CA GLY A 418 -20.44 7.79 6.80
C GLY A 418 -20.59 6.84 5.59
N ARG A 419 -19.47 6.29 5.08
CA ARG A 419 -19.38 5.39 3.90
C ARG A 419 -19.74 6.05 2.55
N ARG A 420 -19.82 7.37 2.49
CA ARG A 420 -20.09 8.11 1.24
C ARG A 420 -18.84 8.88 0.84
N PHE A 421 -18.48 8.82 -0.42
CA PHE A 421 -17.42 9.65 -0.97
C PHE A 421 -17.82 11.11 -0.93
N VAL A 422 -16.89 11.98 -0.56
CA VAL A 422 -17.09 13.44 -0.55
C VAL A 422 -16.85 14.04 -1.94
N ARG A 423 -15.88 13.51 -2.67
CA ARG A 423 -15.45 14.04 -3.98
C ARG A 423 -15.79 13.15 -5.16
N LEU A 424 -16.03 11.85 -4.95
CA LEU A 424 -16.21 10.88 -6.03
C LEU A 424 -17.69 10.58 -6.26
N ASP A 425 -18.05 10.44 -7.54
CA ASP A 425 -19.36 9.93 -7.97
C ASP A 425 -19.27 8.42 -8.22
N ALA A 426 -19.75 7.63 -7.27
CA ALA A 426 -19.73 6.17 -7.33
C ALA A 426 -20.53 5.64 -8.54
N ALA A 427 -21.62 6.29 -8.93
CA ALA A 427 -22.44 5.87 -10.09
C ALA A 427 -21.69 6.11 -11.41
N ALA A 428 -21.02 7.25 -11.54
CA ALA A 428 -20.19 7.54 -12.71
C ALA A 428 -19.00 6.56 -12.82
N ILE A 429 -18.37 6.19 -11.69
CA ILE A 429 -17.29 5.21 -11.65
C ILE A 429 -17.79 3.82 -12.09
N ALA A 430 -18.94 3.37 -11.57
CA ALA A 430 -19.54 2.11 -11.96
C ALA A 430 -19.91 2.06 -13.45
N ALA A 431 -20.43 3.14 -14.01
CA ALA A 431 -20.74 3.26 -15.44
C ALA A 431 -19.46 3.14 -16.30
N ARG A 432 -18.34 3.75 -15.89
CA ARG A 432 -17.04 3.59 -16.59
C ARG A 432 -16.55 2.15 -16.55
N ALA A 433 -16.63 1.49 -15.40
CA ALA A 433 -16.27 0.08 -15.27
C ALA A 433 -17.09 -0.82 -16.22
N ALA A 434 -18.39 -0.56 -16.37
CA ALA A 434 -19.25 -1.28 -17.30
C ALA A 434 -18.84 -1.09 -18.76
N LEU A 435 -18.49 0.13 -19.17
CA LEU A 435 -17.97 0.40 -20.53
C LEU A 435 -16.70 -0.37 -20.84
N TRP A 436 -15.77 -0.42 -19.88
CA TRP A 436 -14.54 -1.18 -20.03
C TRP A 436 -14.76 -2.70 -20.05
N ARG A 437 -15.69 -3.22 -19.24
CA ARG A 437 -16.09 -4.62 -19.31
C ARG A 437 -16.49 -5.01 -20.75
N ASP A 438 -17.31 -4.20 -21.40
CA ASP A 438 -17.81 -4.49 -22.75
C ASP A 438 -16.70 -4.35 -23.84
N ARG A 439 -15.65 -3.58 -23.57
CA ARG A 439 -14.47 -3.45 -24.45
C ARG A 439 -13.47 -4.60 -24.28
N ILE A 440 -13.34 -5.15 -23.06
CA ILE A 440 -12.31 -6.15 -22.71
C ILE A 440 -12.82 -7.58 -22.89
N ALA A 441 -14.13 -7.81 -22.77
CA ALA A 441 -14.76 -9.13 -22.97
C ALA A 441 -14.60 -9.61 -24.42
#